data_49dace5b378905beb6eba7eb7af7c7cb
#
_entry.id   49dace5b378905beb6eba7eb7af7c7cb
#
_cell.length_a   1.000
_cell.length_b   1.000
_cell.length_c   1.000
_cell.angle_alpha   90.00
_cell.angle_beta   90.00
_cell.angle_gamma   90.00
#
_symmetry.space_group_name_H-M   'P 1'
#
loop_
_entity.id
_entity.type
_entity.pdbx_description
1 polymer ?
#
loop_
_entity_poly.entity_id
_entity_poly.type
_entity_poly.pdbx_seq_one_letter_code
_entity_poly.pdbx_strand_id
1 'polypeptide(L)'
;MNSQRYTILIGLLLLGFIGCNHKKKNTPEPIETPKNETNRPMEFASDSDFLDFIQKTHFNYMWEGAEENSGLACERIHIDGNYPTNDQHIITTGGSGFGIAGILVGIERGFITREQAVERLLKIVSFLEKADRYHGIWSHWIDGKTGKTKPFGTKDNGGDIVESAFLMQGLLCARQYFKNGNSTEKQLANRIDTLWKEMNWTWYLNNKDVLYWHWSPEYDWQINFPLEGYNECLITYILAASSPTHTIPASAYHNGWARAGGIKTDKKAYNLPLILKHNGAESYGGPLFWAHYSYIGLNPKGLTDKYADYWQLNRNHTLINYNYCVENPNKFKGYGKNCWGLTASYSINGYSAHHPVVNDKAVITPTAALSSFPYTPEESMEALKHFYFNLGDKIWGKYGFYDAFSEQHNWFPNRYLAIDQLTIAPMIENHRTGLLWRLFMSCPEVQEGLKKLGFNVSSI
;
A
#
# COMPACT_ATOMS: atom_id res chain seq x y z
N MET A 1 -11.89 -19.22 -20.60
CA MET A 1 -11.65 -20.21 -19.53
C MET A 1 -10.54 -19.75 -18.61
N ASN A 2 -10.65 -18.63 -17.89
CA ASN A 2 -9.57 -18.13 -16.99
C ASN A 2 -10.09 -17.32 -15.79
N SER A 3 -11.37 -17.41 -15.41
CA SER A 3 -11.91 -16.66 -14.26
C SER A 3 -11.65 -17.32 -12.89
N GLN A 4 -11.19 -18.58 -12.87
CA GLN A 4 -11.00 -19.32 -11.61
C GLN A 4 -9.64 -19.12 -10.92
N ARG A 5 -8.63 -18.53 -11.57
CA ARG A 5 -7.27 -18.42 -11.00
C ARG A 5 -7.11 -17.27 -10.00
N TYR A 6 -7.88 -16.21 -10.12
CA TYR A 6 -7.76 -15.03 -9.23
C TYR A 6 -8.48 -15.19 -7.88
N THR A 7 -9.45 -16.09 -7.80
CA THR A 7 -10.21 -16.36 -6.56
C THR A 7 -9.38 -17.16 -5.53
N ILE A 8 -8.32 -17.83 -5.97
CA ILE A 8 -7.57 -18.77 -5.13
C ILE A 8 -6.56 -18.07 -4.21
N LEU A 9 -5.97 -16.95 -4.61
CA LEU A 9 -4.98 -16.26 -3.75
C LEU A 9 -5.64 -15.45 -2.61
N ILE A 10 -6.87 -14.99 -2.83
CA ILE A 10 -7.68 -14.36 -1.77
C ILE A 10 -8.25 -15.40 -0.80
N GLY A 11 -8.35 -16.67 -1.21
CA GLY A 11 -8.91 -17.78 -0.43
C GLY A 11 -7.93 -18.49 0.53
N LEU A 12 -6.62 -18.32 0.39
CA LEU A 12 -5.61 -19.02 1.21
C LEU A 12 -5.48 -18.50 2.66
N LEU A 13 -6.17 -17.43 3.01
CA LEU A 13 -6.26 -16.92 4.39
C LEU A 13 -7.35 -17.62 5.24
N LEU A 14 -8.06 -18.63 4.70
CA LEU A 14 -9.24 -19.24 5.35
C LEU A 14 -9.04 -20.66 5.90
N LEU A 15 -7.85 -21.24 5.89
CA LEU A 15 -7.63 -22.60 6.37
C LEU A 15 -6.79 -22.64 7.66
N GLY A 16 -7.44 -22.39 8.78
CA GLY A 16 -6.80 -22.51 10.09
C GLY A 16 -7.74 -22.57 11.30
N PHE A 17 -9.00 -22.96 11.17
CA PHE A 17 -9.85 -23.24 12.35
C PHE A 17 -10.83 -24.40 12.10
N ILE A 18 -10.40 -25.60 12.45
CA ILE A 18 -11.31 -26.70 12.80
C ILE A 18 -10.81 -27.29 14.12
N GLY A 19 -11.62 -27.15 15.15
CA GLY A 19 -11.39 -27.79 16.44
C GLY A 19 -12.53 -27.51 17.41
N CYS A 20 -13.55 -28.38 17.36
CA CYS A 20 -14.71 -28.37 18.26
C CYS A 20 -14.36 -28.46 19.74
N ASN A 21 -15.09 -27.77 20.61
CA ASN A 21 -15.89 -28.47 21.61
C ASN A 21 -16.90 -27.54 22.32
N HIS A 22 -18.15 -27.99 22.34
CA HIS A 22 -19.23 -27.41 23.11
C HIS A 22 -18.98 -27.47 24.62
N LYS A 23 -19.08 -26.33 25.32
CA LYS A 23 -19.56 -26.27 26.70
C LYS A 23 -20.36 -24.98 26.96
N LYS A 24 -21.35 -25.13 27.79
CA LYS A 24 -22.50 -24.29 28.07
C LYS A 24 -22.24 -22.82 28.41
N LYS A 25 -23.20 -22.00 28.00
CA LYS A 25 -23.49 -20.60 28.26
C LYS A 25 -23.18 -20.16 29.70
N ASN A 26 -22.29 -19.18 29.81
CA ASN A 26 -22.46 -18.06 30.73
C ASN A 26 -22.41 -16.81 29.86
N THR A 27 -23.48 -16.03 29.88
CA THR A 27 -23.55 -14.72 29.22
C THR A 27 -22.53 -13.83 29.96
N PRO A 28 -21.48 -13.35 29.29
CA PRO A 28 -20.63 -12.34 29.92
C PRO A 28 -21.42 -11.02 29.95
N GLU A 29 -21.36 -10.33 31.08
CA GLU A 29 -21.76 -8.92 31.17
C GLU A 29 -21.03 -8.13 30.06
N PRO A 30 -21.64 -7.05 29.52
CA PRO A 30 -20.99 -6.21 28.54
C PRO A 30 -19.71 -5.67 29.17
N ILE A 31 -18.55 -6.06 28.64
CA ILE A 31 -17.27 -5.39 28.93
C ILE A 31 -17.47 -3.96 28.42
N GLU A 32 -17.63 -3.01 29.34
CA GLU A 32 -17.52 -1.60 28.99
C GLU A 32 -16.15 -1.42 28.35
N THR A 33 -16.13 -1.19 27.06
CA THR A 33 -14.92 -0.74 26.35
C THR A 33 -14.44 0.52 27.04
N PRO A 34 -13.18 0.60 27.48
CA PRO A 34 -12.65 1.82 28.05
C PRO A 34 -12.92 2.93 27.05
N LYS A 35 -13.63 3.98 27.46
CA LYS A 35 -13.76 5.21 26.69
C LYS A 35 -12.34 5.71 26.50
N ASN A 36 -11.82 5.52 25.29
CA ASN A 36 -10.60 6.20 24.86
C ASN A 36 -10.96 7.68 24.79
N GLU A 37 -10.79 8.40 25.90
CA GLU A 37 -10.73 9.85 25.89
C GLU A 37 -9.42 10.26 25.21
N THR A 38 -9.35 10.00 23.92
CA THR A 38 -8.37 10.68 23.08
C THR A 38 -8.80 12.14 23.06
N ASN A 39 -8.03 12.97 23.72
CA ASN A 39 -8.22 14.42 23.75
C ASN A 39 -7.88 14.99 22.36
N ARG A 40 -8.71 14.60 21.34
CA ARG A 40 -8.51 15.01 19.95
C ARG A 40 -9.04 16.43 19.74
N PRO A 41 -8.28 17.30 19.06
CA PRO A 41 -8.74 18.63 18.74
C PRO A 41 -10.05 18.58 17.93
N MET A 42 -11.03 19.40 18.28
CA MET A 42 -12.31 19.50 17.54
C MET A 42 -12.37 20.72 16.63
N GLU A 43 -11.35 21.58 16.69
CA GLU A 43 -11.25 22.79 15.87
C GLU A 43 -9.84 22.93 15.32
N PHE A 44 -9.75 23.40 14.08
CA PHE A 44 -8.49 23.71 13.38
C PHE A 44 -8.63 25.08 12.72
N ALA A 45 -7.55 25.84 12.67
CA ALA A 45 -7.55 27.18 12.09
C ALA A 45 -7.82 27.17 10.57
N SER A 46 -7.44 26.08 9.90
CA SER A 46 -7.65 25.89 8.47
C SER A 46 -7.67 24.39 8.11
N ASP A 47 -8.14 24.08 6.90
CA ASP A 47 -8.01 22.72 6.33
C ASP A 47 -6.53 22.29 6.18
N SER A 48 -5.61 23.25 5.99
CA SER A 48 -4.17 22.96 5.96
C SER A 48 -3.66 22.49 7.33
N ASP A 49 -4.05 23.17 8.42
CA ASP A 49 -3.65 22.76 9.78
C ASP A 49 -4.27 21.41 10.14
N PHE A 50 -5.50 21.16 9.68
CA PHE A 50 -6.14 19.86 9.85
C PHE A 50 -5.36 18.76 9.12
N LEU A 51 -4.97 18.98 7.86
CA LEU A 51 -4.14 18.03 7.12
C LEU A 51 -2.76 17.81 7.77
N ASP A 52 -2.12 18.85 8.32
CA ASP A 52 -0.86 18.69 9.06
C ASP A 52 -1.04 17.79 10.28
N PHE A 53 -2.10 17.97 11.02
CA PHE A 53 -2.44 17.11 12.16
C PHE A 53 -2.69 15.65 11.73
N ILE A 54 -3.47 15.45 10.66
CA ILE A 54 -3.76 14.12 10.10
C ILE A 54 -2.46 13.45 9.63
N GLN A 55 -1.64 14.15 8.84
CA GLN A 55 -0.36 13.61 8.37
C GLN A 55 0.55 13.22 9.53
N LYS A 56 0.69 14.10 10.54
CA LYS A 56 1.52 13.83 11.72
C LYS A 56 1.05 12.60 12.48
N THR A 57 -0.26 12.47 12.69
CA THR A 57 -0.78 11.34 13.47
C THR A 57 -0.58 10.02 12.74
N HIS A 58 -0.82 9.97 11.43
CA HIS A 58 -0.58 8.75 10.63
C HIS A 58 0.91 8.45 10.46
N PHE A 59 1.76 9.47 10.32
CA PHE A 59 3.22 9.35 10.30
C PHE A 59 3.74 8.65 11.57
N ASN A 60 3.14 8.90 12.73
CA ASN A 60 3.56 8.30 14.00
C ASN A 60 3.42 6.78 14.04
N TYR A 61 2.63 6.15 13.15
CA TYR A 61 2.65 4.71 12.99
C TYR A 61 4.06 4.20 12.63
N MET A 62 4.73 4.86 11.67
CA MET A 62 6.11 4.54 11.26
C MET A 62 7.14 5.09 12.24
N TRP A 63 6.85 6.20 12.92
CA TRP A 63 7.84 6.86 13.77
C TRP A 63 7.89 6.29 15.19
N GLU A 64 6.74 6.20 15.86
CA GLU A 64 6.61 5.70 17.21
C GLU A 64 6.23 4.21 17.29
N GLY A 65 5.46 3.73 16.30
CA GLY A 65 4.94 2.38 16.23
C GLY A 65 5.84 1.39 15.47
N ALA A 66 7.01 1.81 15.00
CA ALA A 66 7.97 0.93 14.32
C ALA A 66 8.45 -0.20 15.22
N GLU A 67 8.83 -1.33 14.61
CA GLU A 67 9.50 -2.40 15.32
C GLU A 67 10.88 -1.92 15.83
N GLU A 68 11.12 -2.17 17.10
CA GLU A 68 12.21 -1.52 17.85
C GLU A 68 13.60 -1.85 17.29
N ASN A 69 13.87 -3.08 16.90
CA ASN A 69 15.20 -3.49 16.44
C ASN A 69 15.48 -3.06 14.99
N SER A 70 14.51 -3.22 14.10
CA SER A 70 14.67 -2.92 12.67
C SER A 70 14.44 -1.45 12.32
N GLY A 71 13.56 -0.78 13.06
CA GLY A 71 13.05 0.55 12.74
C GLY A 71 12.04 0.57 11.59
N LEU A 72 11.66 -0.61 11.06
CA LEU A 72 10.66 -0.79 10.02
C LEU A 72 9.24 -0.88 10.60
N ALA A 73 8.23 -0.78 9.76
CA ALA A 73 6.85 -0.80 10.19
C ALA A 73 6.42 -2.19 10.67
N CYS A 74 5.86 -2.29 11.87
CA CYS A 74 5.11 -3.47 12.26
C CYS A 74 3.99 -3.73 11.25
N GLU A 75 3.81 -4.99 10.83
CA GLU A 75 2.75 -5.39 9.90
C GLU A 75 1.38 -4.93 10.39
N ARG A 76 1.14 -5.09 11.71
CA ARG A 76 -0.09 -4.70 12.36
C ARG A 76 0.15 -4.18 13.78
N ILE A 77 -0.73 -3.29 14.22
CA ILE A 77 -0.79 -2.86 15.61
C ILE A 77 -2.25 -3.01 16.09
N HIS A 78 -2.47 -3.88 17.07
CA HIS A 78 -3.74 -4.11 17.70
C HIS A 78 -3.77 -3.43 19.05
N ILE A 79 -4.56 -2.37 19.19
CA ILE A 79 -4.68 -1.62 20.46
C ILE A 79 -5.38 -2.45 21.53
N ASP A 80 -6.25 -3.40 21.12
CA ASP A 80 -6.86 -4.37 22.01
C ASP A 80 -5.87 -5.42 22.57
N GLY A 81 -4.60 -5.39 22.13
CA GLY A 81 -3.54 -6.30 22.56
C GLY A 81 -3.72 -7.75 22.09
N ASN A 82 -4.72 -8.03 21.27
CA ASN A 82 -5.00 -9.38 20.79
C ASN A 82 -4.21 -9.70 19.53
N TYR A 83 -3.14 -10.49 19.69
CA TYR A 83 -2.31 -11.02 18.61
C TYR A 83 -2.37 -12.54 18.59
N PRO A 84 -3.34 -13.15 17.88
CA PRO A 84 -3.57 -14.60 17.92
C PRO A 84 -2.36 -15.45 17.54
N THR A 85 -1.46 -14.93 16.71
CA THR A 85 -0.24 -15.62 16.26
C THR A 85 1.03 -15.08 16.92
N ASN A 86 0.89 -14.23 17.95
CA ASN A 86 2.01 -13.59 18.67
C ASN A 86 3.01 -12.91 17.70
N ASP A 87 2.49 -12.15 16.74
CA ASP A 87 3.22 -11.63 15.58
C ASP A 87 3.46 -10.09 15.63
N GLN A 88 3.35 -9.47 16.81
CA GLN A 88 3.53 -8.02 16.99
C GLN A 88 4.93 -7.50 16.62
N HIS A 89 5.92 -8.38 16.45
CA HIS A 89 7.29 -8.05 16.03
C HIS A 89 7.55 -8.31 14.54
N ILE A 90 6.53 -8.74 13.81
CA ILE A 90 6.64 -8.96 12.36
C ILE A 90 6.53 -7.61 11.65
N ILE A 91 7.48 -7.37 10.74
CA ILE A 91 7.47 -6.18 9.90
C ILE A 91 6.94 -6.52 8.50
N THR A 92 6.29 -5.55 7.88
CA THR A 92 5.85 -5.61 6.50
C THR A 92 6.90 -4.98 5.58
N THR A 93 7.26 -5.66 4.51
CA THR A 93 8.25 -5.17 3.55
C THR A 93 7.72 -3.98 2.76
N GLY A 94 6.59 -4.12 2.09
CA GLY A 94 6.02 -3.06 1.24
C GLY A 94 5.48 -1.87 2.05
N GLY A 95 4.73 -2.14 3.12
CA GLY A 95 4.26 -1.08 4.01
C GLY A 95 5.39 -0.24 4.59
N SER A 96 6.55 -0.84 4.87
CA SER A 96 7.75 -0.12 5.31
C SER A 96 8.29 0.82 4.23
N GLY A 97 8.15 0.47 2.94
CA GLY A 97 8.50 1.39 1.84
C GLY A 97 7.66 2.66 1.85
N PHE A 98 6.38 2.53 2.08
CA PHE A 98 5.47 3.68 2.23
C PHE A 98 5.80 4.49 3.49
N GLY A 99 6.13 3.81 4.59
CA GLY A 99 6.60 4.44 5.82
C GLY A 99 7.90 5.23 5.64
N ILE A 100 8.87 4.72 4.86
CA ILE A 100 10.11 5.42 4.51
C ILE A 100 9.79 6.71 3.72
N ALA A 101 8.86 6.64 2.75
CA ALA A 101 8.37 7.83 2.08
C ALA A 101 7.72 8.82 3.08
N GLY A 102 6.97 8.31 4.06
CA GLY A 102 6.40 9.09 5.17
C GLY A 102 7.46 9.76 6.05
N ILE A 103 8.65 9.16 6.25
CA ILE A 103 9.76 9.80 6.99
C ILE A 103 10.21 11.08 6.27
N LEU A 104 10.25 11.10 4.95
CA LEU A 104 10.60 12.31 4.19
C LEU A 104 9.54 13.40 4.34
N VAL A 105 8.27 13.00 4.38
CA VAL A 105 7.16 13.92 4.71
C VAL A 105 7.35 14.49 6.12
N GLY A 106 7.75 13.66 7.07
CA GLY A 106 8.03 14.08 8.46
C GLY A 106 9.11 15.17 8.55
N ILE A 107 10.14 15.10 7.71
CA ILE A 107 11.18 16.14 7.64
C ILE A 107 10.61 17.44 7.06
N GLU A 108 9.96 17.35 5.89
CA GLU A 108 9.44 18.54 5.19
C GLU A 108 8.33 19.27 5.97
N ARG A 109 7.57 18.53 6.76
CA ARG A 109 6.53 19.08 7.64
C ARG A 109 7.04 19.48 9.04
N GLY A 110 8.32 19.26 9.34
CA GLY A 110 8.90 19.59 10.64
C GLY A 110 8.39 18.71 11.80
N PHE A 111 7.91 17.49 11.52
CA PHE A 111 7.51 16.54 12.55
C PHE A 111 8.73 15.94 13.26
N ILE A 112 9.81 15.79 12.51
CA ILE A 112 11.13 15.32 12.97
C ILE A 112 12.22 16.15 12.33
N THR A 113 13.43 16.11 12.93
CA THR A 113 14.59 16.74 12.31
C THR A 113 15.19 15.86 11.21
N ARG A 114 15.97 16.48 10.34
CA ARG A 114 16.68 15.77 9.28
C ARG A 114 17.69 14.76 9.85
N GLU A 115 18.37 15.10 10.93
CA GLU A 115 19.32 14.24 11.63
C GLU A 115 18.63 13.00 12.20
N GLN A 116 17.48 13.16 12.87
CA GLN A 116 16.67 12.06 13.37
C GLN A 116 16.23 11.10 12.25
N ALA A 117 15.84 11.65 11.11
CA ALA A 117 15.48 10.84 9.95
C ALA A 117 16.66 10.03 9.40
N VAL A 118 17.85 10.66 9.27
CA VAL A 118 19.06 9.98 8.81
C VAL A 118 19.45 8.85 9.75
N GLU A 119 19.41 9.06 11.07
CA GLU A 119 19.69 8.04 12.07
C GLU A 119 18.72 6.84 11.92
N ARG A 120 17.42 7.10 11.80
CA ARG A 120 16.40 6.06 11.60
C ARG A 120 16.62 5.30 10.29
N LEU A 121 16.88 6.00 9.19
CA LEU A 121 17.10 5.38 7.88
C LEU A 121 18.39 4.55 7.82
N LEU A 122 19.47 4.98 8.49
CA LEU A 122 20.68 4.17 8.63
C LEU A 122 20.44 2.88 9.41
N LYS A 123 19.63 2.93 10.46
CA LYS A 123 19.19 1.75 11.19
C LYS A 123 18.41 0.80 10.29
N ILE A 124 17.42 1.31 9.56
CA ILE A 124 16.60 0.54 8.60
C ILE A 124 17.48 -0.13 7.54
N VAL A 125 18.36 0.63 6.89
CA VAL A 125 19.25 0.09 5.85
C VAL A 125 20.19 -0.98 6.43
N SER A 126 20.74 -0.75 7.64
CA SER A 126 21.60 -1.74 8.32
C SER A 126 20.87 -3.05 8.64
N PHE A 127 19.59 -2.99 8.92
CA PHE A 127 18.77 -4.18 9.10
C PHE A 127 18.49 -4.88 7.77
N LEU A 128 18.09 -4.14 6.74
CA LEU A 128 17.76 -4.69 5.41
C LEU A 128 18.95 -5.35 4.72
N GLU A 129 20.18 -4.86 4.94
CA GLU A 129 21.41 -5.49 4.43
C GLU A 129 21.67 -6.88 5.00
N LYS A 130 21.17 -7.14 6.22
CA LYS A 130 21.38 -8.39 6.95
C LYS A 130 20.18 -9.34 6.90
N ALA A 131 19.00 -8.81 6.57
CA ALA A 131 17.77 -9.59 6.48
C ALA A 131 17.85 -10.62 5.34
N ASP A 132 17.07 -11.70 5.46
CA ASP A 132 17.00 -12.73 4.41
C ASP A 132 16.56 -12.11 3.08
N ARG A 133 17.31 -12.43 2.03
CA ARG A 133 17.04 -12.03 0.65
C ARG A 133 17.23 -13.19 -0.31
N TYR A 134 16.36 -13.23 -1.31
CA TYR A 134 16.30 -14.30 -2.30
C TYR A 134 16.56 -13.69 -3.68
N HIS A 135 17.78 -13.88 -4.18
CA HIS A 135 18.25 -13.16 -5.37
C HIS A 135 18.14 -11.63 -5.23
N GLY A 136 18.47 -11.11 -4.01
CA GLY A 136 18.37 -9.69 -3.70
C GLY A 136 16.98 -9.18 -3.32
N ILE A 137 15.95 -10.02 -3.37
CA ILE A 137 14.56 -9.68 -3.08
C ILE A 137 14.19 -10.11 -1.66
N TRP A 138 13.54 -9.25 -0.88
CA TRP A 138 13.05 -9.55 0.46
C TRP A 138 11.75 -10.35 0.41
N SER A 139 11.43 -11.02 1.51
CA SER A 139 10.16 -11.70 1.68
C SER A 139 9.02 -10.72 1.97
N HIS A 140 7.78 -11.19 1.85
CA HIS A 140 6.57 -10.43 2.17
C HIS A 140 6.61 -9.88 3.60
N TRP A 141 6.90 -10.77 4.56
CA TRP A 141 7.08 -10.44 5.97
C TRP A 141 8.46 -10.87 6.48
N ILE A 142 9.01 -10.09 7.39
CA ILE A 142 10.29 -10.36 8.03
C ILE A 142 10.10 -10.31 9.55
N ASP A 143 10.73 -11.22 10.26
CA ASP A 143 10.84 -11.14 11.71
C ASP A 143 11.78 -9.98 12.08
N GLY A 144 11.23 -8.94 12.70
CA GLY A 144 11.96 -7.70 13.00
C GLY A 144 13.09 -7.90 14.01
N LYS A 145 13.06 -8.93 14.83
CA LYS A 145 14.11 -9.25 15.81
C LYS A 145 15.31 -9.94 15.18
N THR A 146 15.05 -10.81 14.20
CA THR A 146 16.08 -11.71 13.66
C THR A 146 16.49 -11.42 12.22
N GLY A 147 15.69 -10.67 11.46
CA GLY A 147 15.88 -10.47 10.02
C GLY A 147 15.51 -11.68 9.16
N LYS A 148 14.94 -12.73 9.77
CA LYS A 148 14.53 -13.94 9.05
C LYS A 148 13.17 -13.78 8.41
N THR A 149 12.99 -14.48 7.28
CA THR A 149 11.69 -14.56 6.61
C THR A 149 10.63 -15.11 7.56
N LYS A 150 9.52 -14.37 7.70
CA LYS A 150 8.28 -14.89 8.26
C LYS A 150 7.38 -15.30 7.09
N PRO A 151 7.10 -16.61 6.92
CA PRO A 151 6.25 -17.07 5.81
C PRO A 151 4.88 -16.40 5.84
N PHE A 152 4.47 -15.82 4.72
CA PHE A 152 3.11 -15.32 4.51
C PHE A 152 2.13 -16.48 4.28
N GLY A 153 2.62 -17.53 3.64
CA GLY A 153 1.94 -18.80 3.42
C GLY A 153 2.96 -19.93 3.24
N THR A 154 2.52 -21.17 3.24
CA THR A 154 3.42 -22.33 3.18
C THR A 154 4.41 -22.27 2.01
N LYS A 155 3.95 -21.84 0.83
CA LYS A 155 4.80 -21.70 -0.36
C LYS A 155 5.30 -20.27 -0.59
N ASP A 156 4.81 -19.32 0.21
CA ASP A 156 5.21 -17.93 0.23
C ASP A 156 6.15 -17.68 1.41
N ASN A 157 7.32 -18.31 1.32
CA ASN A 157 8.37 -18.32 2.34
C ASN A 157 9.73 -17.88 1.77
N GLY A 158 9.71 -17.13 0.69
CA GLY A 158 10.90 -16.67 -0.02
C GLY A 158 10.76 -15.23 -0.51
N GLY A 159 11.27 -14.94 -1.69
CA GLY A 159 11.24 -13.58 -2.25
C GLY A 159 9.88 -13.16 -2.76
N ASP A 160 9.44 -11.96 -2.38
CA ASP A 160 8.27 -11.27 -2.88
C ASP A 160 8.70 -10.00 -3.64
N ILE A 161 8.61 -10.08 -4.97
CA ILE A 161 9.10 -9.00 -5.85
C ILE A 161 8.22 -7.75 -5.79
N VAL A 162 6.94 -7.89 -5.45
CA VAL A 162 5.98 -6.78 -5.40
C VAL A 162 6.17 -5.98 -4.13
N GLU A 163 6.22 -6.65 -2.97
CA GLU A 163 6.51 -6.01 -1.69
C GLU A 163 7.89 -5.34 -1.69
N SER A 164 8.88 -6.02 -2.29
CA SER A 164 10.23 -5.46 -2.46
C SER A 164 10.26 -4.25 -3.39
N ALA A 165 9.38 -4.20 -4.40
CA ALA A 165 9.23 -3.03 -5.26
C ALA A 165 8.65 -1.83 -4.49
N PHE A 166 7.66 -2.05 -3.63
CA PHE A 166 7.13 -0.99 -2.75
C PHE A 166 8.18 -0.48 -1.78
N LEU A 167 8.97 -1.37 -1.18
CA LEU A 167 10.09 -0.99 -0.32
C LEU A 167 11.12 -0.14 -1.08
N MET A 168 11.54 -0.61 -2.25
CA MET A 168 12.56 0.08 -3.05
C MET A 168 12.05 1.42 -3.59
N GLN A 169 10.77 1.57 -3.88
CA GLN A 169 10.15 2.85 -4.25
C GLN A 169 10.39 3.91 -3.17
N GLY A 170 10.14 3.58 -1.90
CA GLY A 170 10.41 4.46 -0.76
C GLY A 170 11.89 4.75 -0.56
N LEU A 171 12.73 3.72 -0.65
CA LEU A 171 14.19 3.85 -0.52
C LEU A 171 14.78 4.73 -1.63
N LEU A 172 14.31 4.63 -2.87
CA LEU A 172 14.78 5.49 -3.96
C LEU A 172 14.37 6.96 -3.75
N CYS A 173 13.18 7.22 -3.19
CA CYS A 173 12.82 8.58 -2.76
C CYS A 173 13.85 9.10 -1.72
N ALA A 174 14.19 8.29 -0.72
CA ALA A 174 15.16 8.65 0.30
C ALA A 174 16.57 8.85 -0.30
N ARG A 175 17.02 7.97 -1.20
CA ARG A 175 18.29 8.14 -1.93
C ARG A 175 18.36 9.50 -2.63
N GLN A 176 17.32 9.86 -3.34
CA GLN A 176 17.27 11.13 -4.08
C GLN A 176 17.24 12.34 -3.14
N TYR A 177 16.58 12.23 -2.00
CA TYR A 177 16.48 13.29 -1.00
C TYR A 177 17.83 13.60 -0.34
N PHE A 178 18.66 12.57 -0.10
CA PHE A 178 19.90 12.68 0.67
C PHE A 178 21.19 12.68 -0.17
N LYS A 179 21.16 12.32 -1.46
CA LYS A 179 22.37 12.13 -2.29
C LYS A 179 23.32 13.32 -2.40
N ASN A 180 22.79 14.55 -2.23
CA ASN A 180 23.57 15.79 -2.33
C ASN A 180 23.85 16.42 -0.94
N GLY A 181 23.55 15.70 0.14
CA GLY A 181 23.72 16.19 1.50
C GLY A 181 25.14 16.08 2.05
N ASN A 182 25.27 16.02 3.37
CA ASN A 182 26.54 15.84 4.05
C ASN A 182 27.12 14.42 3.85
N SER A 183 28.28 14.13 4.45
CA SER A 183 28.96 12.83 4.28
C SER A 183 28.12 11.64 4.74
N THR A 184 27.42 11.76 5.87
CA THR A 184 26.55 10.69 6.42
C THR A 184 25.34 10.45 5.52
N GLU A 185 24.73 11.50 5.01
CA GLU A 185 23.60 11.42 4.07
C GLU A 185 24.02 10.78 2.73
N LYS A 186 25.19 11.14 2.21
CA LYS A 186 25.76 10.50 1.01
C LYS A 186 26.07 9.03 1.25
N GLN A 187 26.56 8.66 2.44
CA GLN A 187 26.77 7.27 2.81
C GLN A 187 25.44 6.50 2.82
N LEU A 188 24.39 7.07 3.41
CA LEU A 188 23.04 6.48 3.38
C LEU A 188 22.56 6.27 1.93
N ALA A 189 22.66 7.30 1.09
CA ALA A 189 22.26 7.21 -0.31
C ALA A 189 23.04 6.13 -1.09
N ASN A 190 24.35 6.01 -0.86
CA ASN A 190 25.18 4.98 -1.49
C ASN A 190 24.82 3.55 -1.03
N ARG A 191 24.47 3.36 0.24
CA ARG A 191 24.03 2.06 0.75
C ARG A 191 22.68 1.65 0.14
N ILE A 192 21.75 2.59 0.02
CA ILE A 192 20.49 2.35 -0.70
C ILE A 192 20.75 1.97 -2.17
N ASP A 193 21.67 2.66 -2.82
CA ASP A 193 22.07 2.37 -4.21
C ASP A 193 22.66 0.94 -4.35
N THR A 194 23.42 0.48 -3.36
CA THR A 194 23.94 -0.89 -3.31
C THR A 194 22.80 -1.91 -3.22
N LEU A 195 21.86 -1.73 -2.30
CA LEU A 195 20.69 -2.60 -2.17
C LEU A 195 19.88 -2.65 -3.46
N TRP A 196 19.68 -1.49 -4.12
CA TRP A 196 19.01 -1.37 -5.41
C TRP A 196 19.68 -2.20 -6.51
N LYS A 197 21.00 -2.13 -6.61
CA LYS A 197 21.81 -2.86 -7.60
C LYS A 197 21.85 -4.37 -7.37
N GLU A 198 21.65 -4.82 -6.15
CA GLU A 198 21.67 -6.24 -5.79
C GLU A 198 20.35 -6.96 -6.10
N MET A 199 19.26 -6.24 -6.39
CA MET A 199 17.97 -6.83 -6.71
C MET A 199 17.99 -7.48 -8.11
N ASN A 200 17.94 -8.79 -8.17
CA ASN A 200 17.97 -9.55 -9.43
C ASN A 200 16.56 -9.73 -10.02
N TRP A 201 16.07 -8.69 -10.68
CA TRP A 201 14.76 -8.69 -11.34
C TRP A 201 14.65 -9.71 -12.47
N THR A 202 15.76 -10.00 -13.17
CA THR A 202 15.77 -10.97 -14.28
C THR A 202 15.54 -12.40 -13.80
N TRP A 203 15.92 -12.73 -12.56
CA TRP A 203 15.58 -14.03 -11.95
C TRP A 203 14.07 -14.26 -11.93
N TYR A 204 13.31 -13.22 -11.58
CA TYR A 204 11.86 -13.28 -11.43
C TYR A 204 11.08 -13.29 -12.75
N LEU A 205 11.76 -13.30 -13.90
CA LEU A 205 11.16 -13.66 -15.17
C LEU A 205 10.94 -15.17 -15.32
N ASN A 206 11.61 -16.00 -14.51
CA ASN A 206 11.51 -17.47 -14.61
C ASN A 206 11.69 -17.99 -16.06
N ASN A 207 12.63 -17.41 -16.80
CA ASN A 207 12.87 -17.68 -18.23
C ASN A 207 11.61 -17.49 -19.12
N LYS A 208 10.70 -16.61 -18.72
CA LYS A 208 9.48 -16.22 -19.43
C LYS A 208 9.52 -14.75 -19.79
N ASP A 209 8.54 -14.31 -20.54
CA ASP A 209 8.36 -12.90 -20.93
C ASP A 209 7.29 -12.21 -20.04
N VAL A 210 7.37 -12.46 -18.73
CA VAL A 210 6.48 -11.96 -17.69
C VAL A 210 7.17 -12.10 -16.33
N LEU A 211 6.98 -11.14 -15.41
CA LEU A 211 7.46 -11.25 -14.04
C LEU A 211 6.55 -12.18 -13.22
N TYR A 212 7.16 -12.93 -12.30
CA TYR A 212 6.46 -13.78 -11.34
C TYR A 212 6.54 -13.16 -9.94
N TRP A 213 5.45 -13.22 -9.17
CA TRP A 213 5.33 -12.58 -7.86
C TRP A 213 6.32 -13.16 -6.83
N HIS A 214 6.38 -14.49 -6.75
CA HIS A 214 7.08 -15.19 -5.68
C HIS A 214 8.08 -16.22 -6.20
N TRP A 215 9.18 -16.36 -5.49
CA TRP A 215 10.07 -17.49 -5.58
C TRP A 215 10.42 -18.01 -4.17
N SER A 216 10.40 -19.32 -3.98
CA SER A 216 10.68 -19.98 -2.71
C SER A 216 11.94 -20.85 -2.81
N PRO A 217 12.84 -20.81 -1.81
CA PRO A 217 14.00 -21.72 -1.78
C PRO A 217 13.63 -23.20 -1.60
N GLU A 218 12.44 -23.49 -1.07
CA GLU A 218 11.95 -24.86 -0.84
C GLU A 218 10.97 -25.34 -1.90
N TYR A 219 10.19 -24.40 -2.48
CA TYR A 219 9.10 -24.71 -3.40
C TYR A 219 9.29 -24.13 -4.80
N ASP A 220 10.43 -23.49 -5.07
CA ASP A 220 10.72 -22.84 -6.35
C ASP A 220 9.56 -21.95 -6.83
N TRP A 221 9.07 -22.17 -8.03
CA TRP A 221 8.00 -21.41 -8.68
C TRP A 221 6.60 -22.00 -8.47
N GLN A 222 6.38 -22.83 -7.45
CA GLN A 222 5.12 -23.59 -7.29
C GLN A 222 3.88 -22.71 -7.08
N ILE A 223 4.00 -21.48 -6.57
CA ILE A 223 2.86 -20.53 -6.55
C ILE A 223 2.42 -20.20 -7.98
N ASN A 224 3.37 -20.11 -8.91
CA ASN A 224 3.13 -19.89 -10.34
C ASN A 224 2.18 -18.73 -10.63
N PHE A 225 2.47 -17.55 -10.05
CA PHE A 225 1.64 -16.36 -10.17
C PHE A 225 2.32 -15.30 -11.05
N PRO A 226 2.05 -15.28 -12.37
CA PRO A 226 2.56 -14.25 -13.26
C PRO A 226 1.86 -12.91 -12.99
N LEU A 227 2.61 -11.82 -13.04
CA LEU A 227 2.11 -10.45 -12.89
C LEU A 227 1.54 -9.95 -14.23
N GLU A 228 0.29 -10.25 -14.49
CA GLU A 228 -0.40 -9.90 -15.73
C GLU A 228 -1.64 -9.05 -15.46
N GLY A 229 -1.86 -8.02 -16.27
CA GLY A 229 -3.04 -7.17 -16.20
C GLY A 229 -2.98 -6.12 -15.09
N TYR A 230 -3.93 -5.18 -15.09
CA TYR A 230 -3.92 -4.05 -14.19
C TYR A 230 -4.28 -4.43 -12.75
N ASN A 231 -3.37 -4.10 -11.86
CA ASN A 231 -3.47 -4.14 -10.41
C ASN A 231 -2.39 -3.21 -9.82
N GLU A 232 -1.98 -3.41 -8.57
CA GLU A 232 -0.95 -2.65 -7.86
C GLU A 232 0.48 -2.80 -8.41
N CYS A 233 0.74 -3.79 -9.29
CA CYS A 233 2.10 -4.23 -9.63
C CYS A 233 2.80 -3.40 -10.73
N LEU A 234 2.22 -2.29 -11.20
CA LEU A 234 2.85 -1.47 -12.26
C LEU A 234 4.26 -1.02 -11.86
N ILE A 235 4.45 -0.58 -10.61
CA ILE A 235 5.75 -0.13 -10.11
C ILE A 235 6.82 -1.23 -10.18
N THR A 236 6.43 -2.49 -10.02
CA THR A 236 7.35 -3.63 -10.10
C THR A 236 7.98 -3.73 -11.50
N TYR A 237 7.17 -3.59 -12.55
CA TYR A 237 7.68 -3.57 -13.93
C TYR A 237 8.54 -2.35 -14.23
N ILE A 238 8.16 -1.17 -13.72
CA ILE A 238 8.93 0.06 -13.90
C ILE A 238 10.30 -0.08 -13.24
N LEU A 239 10.36 -0.52 -11.97
CA LEU A 239 11.62 -0.73 -11.28
C LEU A 239 12.46 -1.82 -11.92
N ALA A 240 11.87 -2.93 -12.32
CA ALA A 240 12.58 -4.00 -12.99
C ALA A 240 13.20 -3.55 -14.34
N ALA A 241 12.49 -2.71 -15.10
CA ALA A 241 13.02 -2.12 -16.33
C ALA A 241 14.08 -1.04 -16.06
N SER A 242 14.02 -0.39 -14.91
CA SER A 242 14.94 0.67 -14.47
C SER A 242 16.20 0.13 -13.82
N SER A 243 16.28 -1.16 -13.52
CA SER A 243 17.42 -1.75 -12.82
C SER A 243 18.73 -1.49 -13.57
N PRO A 244 19.77 -0.94 -12.91
CA PRO A 244 21.06 -0.68 -13.55
C PRO A 244 21.89 -1.94 -13.78
N THR A 245 21.55 -3.06 -13.14
CA THR A 245 22.34 -4.30 -13.14
C THR A 245 21.58 -5.51 -13.68
N HIS A 246 20.28 -5.62 -13.39
CA HIS A 246 19.44 -6.77 -13.72
C HIS A 246 18.14 -6.34 -14.41
N THR A 247 18.28 -5.52 -15.43
CA THR A 247 17.13 -4.95 -16.15
C THR A 247 16.38 -5.97 -17.00
N ILE A 248 15.06 -5.94 -16.98
CA ILE A 248 14.20 -6.79 -17.79
C ILE A 248 13.99 -6.22 -19.19
N PRO A 249 13.68 -7.04 -20.23
CA PRO A 249 13.33 -6.55 -21.55
C PRO A 249 11.96 -5.86 -21.55
N ALA A 250 11.75 -4.89 -22.44
CA ALA A 250 10.47 -4.22 -22.60
C ALA A 250 9.33 -5.18 -23.01
N SER A 251 9.66 -6.28 -23.67
CA SER A 251 8.68 -7.32 -24.03
C SER A 251 7.99 -7.91 -22.79
N ALA A 252 8.67 -8.07 -21.67
CA ALA A 252 8.07 -8.55 -20.44
C ALA A 252 6.92 -7.65 -19.94
N TYR A 253 7.04 -6.33 -20.14
CA TYR A 253 5.96 -5.39 -19.85
C TYR A 253 4.83 -5.51 -20.88
N HIS A 254 5.17 -5.51 -22.17
CA HIS A 254 4.17 -5.48 -23.23
C HIS A 254 3.42 -6.80 -23.39
N ASN A 255 4.11 -7.93 -23.32
CA ASN A 255 3.52 -9.26 -23.49
C ASN A 255 2.98 -9.82 -22.17
N GLY A 256 3.70 -9.63 -21.05
CA GLY A 256 3.30 -10.05 -19.73
C GLY A 256 2.25 -9.13 -19.13
N TRP A 257 2.65 -8.02 -18.52
CA TRP A 257 1.74 -7.07 -17.88
C TRP A 257 0.57 -6.65 -18.78
N ALA A 258 0.87 -6.12 -19.96
CA ALA A 258 -0.14 -5.58 -20.85
C ALA A 258 -0.85 -6.63 -21.72
N ARG A 259 -0.49 -7.93 -21.58
CA ARG A 259 -1.12 -9.04 -22.33
C ARG A 259 -1.18 -8.76 -23.84
N ALA A 260 -0.06 -8.27 -24.42
CA ALA A 260 0.05 -7.85 -25.82
C ALA A 260 -1.06 -6.84 -26.24
N GLY A 261 -1.51 -5.99 -25.34
CA GLY A 261 -2.61 -5.03 -25.54
C GLY A 261 -3.98 -5.49 -25.05
N GLY A 262 -4.12 -6.76 -24.66
CA GLY A 262 -5.37 -7.31 -24.11
C GLY A 262 -5.79 -6.71 -22.76
N ILE A 263 -4.95 -5.88 -22.14
CA ILE A 263 -5.23 -5.14 -20.91
C ILE A 263 -6.27 -4.02 -21.10
N LYS A 264 -6.47 -3.51 -22.32
CA LYS A 264 -7.40 -2.40 -22.59
C LYS A 264 -8.85 -2.82 -22.50
N THR A 265 -9.73 -1.87 -22.12
CA THR A 265 -11.18 -2.07 -22.10
C THR A 265 -11.93 -0.80 -22.47
N ASP A 266 -13.11 -0.98 -23.10
CA ASP A 266 -14.06 0.11 -23.40
C ASP A 266 -15.19 0.20 -22.35
N LYS A 267 -15.14 -0.63 -21.30
CA LYS A 267 -16.14 -0.63 -20.24
C LYS A 267 -16.17 0.70 -19.50
N LYS A 268 -17.37 1.08 -19.08
CA LYS A 268 -17.64 2.28 -18.28
C LYS A 268 -18.51 1.91 -17.08
N ALA A 269 -18.26 2.61 -15.98
CA ALA A 269 -19.16 2.64 -14.83
C ALA A 269 -19.43 4.12 -14.49
N TYR A 270 -20.67 4.48 -14.19
CA TYR A 270 -21.07 5.89 -13.94
C TYR A 270 -20.65 6.87 -15.06
N ASN A 271 -20.70 6.41 -16.31
CA ASN A 271 -20.20 7.14 -17.51
C ASN A 271 -18.68 7.42 -17.50
N LEU A 272 -17.94 6.88 -16.55
CA LEU A 272 -16.47 6.99 -16.46
C LEU A 272 -15.82 5.75 -17.09
N PRO A 273 -14.92 5.91 -18.08
CA PRO A 273 -14.19 4.78 -18.66
C PRO A 273 -13.24 4.15 -17.66
N LEU A 274 -13.21 2.81 -17.63
CA LEU A 274 -12.22 2.06 -16.84
C LEU A 274 -10.82 2.10 -17.47
N ILE A 275 -10.72 2.29 -18.78
CA ILE A 275 -9.49 2.38 -19.58
C ILE A 275 -8.76 1.03 -19.64
N LEU A 276 -8.40 0.46 -18.49
CA LEU A 276 -7.78 -0.87 -18.39
C LEU A 276 -8.74 -1.86 -17.71
N LYS A 277 -8.59 -3.14 -18.03
CA LYS A 277 -9.27 -4.24 -17.34
C LYS A 277 -8.66 -4.41 -15.96
N HIS A 278 -9.44 -4.15 -14.94
CA HIS A 278 -9.05 -4.44 -13.56
C HIS A 278 -9.17 -5.93 -13.30
N ASN A 279 -8.09 -6.56 -12.87
CA ASN A 279 -8.05 -8.00 -12.66
C ASN A 279 -9.14 -8.49 -11.68
N GLY A 280 -10.04 -9.35 -12.14
CA GLY A 280 -11.14 -9.89 -11.33
C GLY A 280 -12.27 -8.92 -11.01
N ALA A 281 -12.18 -7.65 -11.41
CA ALA A 281 -13.16 -6.59 -11.12
C ALA A 281 -13.46 -5.71 -12.34
N GLU A 282 -13.70 -6.35 -13.49
CA GLU A 282 -13.73 -5.70 -14.80
C GLU A 282 -14.95 -4.80 -15.06
N SER A 283 -15.94 -4.73 -14.15
CA SER A 283 -17.16 -3.95 -14.38
C SER A 283 -17.15 -2.59 -13.68
N TYR A 284 -16.62 -2.52 -12.45
CA TYR A 284 -16.62 -1.32 -11.61
C TYR A 284 -15.23 -0.97 -11.05
N GLY A 285 -14.20 -1.66 -11.47
CA GLY A 285 -12.86 -1.52 -10.93
C GLY A 285 -12.64 -2.32 -9.64
N GLY A 286 -11.37 -2.55 -9.32
CA GLY A 286 -10.93 -3.29 -8.14
C GLY A 286 -10.84 -2.45 -6.87
N PRO A 287 -10.21 -2.99 -5.84
CA PRO A 287 -9.94 -2.26 -4.59
C PRO A 287 -9.03 -1.04 -4.88
N LEU A 288 -9.27 0.07 -4.15
CA LEU A 288 -8.61 1.35 -4.46
C LEU A 288 -7.11 1.39 -4.21
N PHE A 289 -6.54 0.47 -3.44
CA PHE A 289 -5.09 0.44 -3.26
C PHE A 289 -4.34 0.28 -4.60
N TRP A 290 -4.98 -0.23 -5.64
CA TRP A 290 -4.42 -0.29 -7.00
C TRP A 290 -4.14 1.10 -7.60
N ALA A 291 -4.85 2.13 -7.16
CA ALA A 291 -4.60 3.51 -7.53
C ALA A 291 -3.59 4.21 -6.60
N HIS A 292 -3.12 3.55 -5.53
CA HIS A 292 -2.28 4.17 -4.51
C HIS A 292 -0.85 3.62 -4.49
N TYR A 293 -0.66 2.30 -4.35
CA TYR A 293 0.64 1.71 -4.00
C TYR A 293 1.74 1.96 -5.03
N SER A 294 1.45 1.76 -6.31
CA SER A 294 2.41 2.10 -7.38
C SER A 294 2.69 3.60 -7.46
N TYR A 295 1.76 4.45 -6.99
CA TYR A 295 1.79 5.89 -7.20
C TYR A 295 2.22 6.68 -5.96
N ILE A 296 2.79 6.05 -4.98
CA ILE A 296 3.46 6.75 -3.87
C ILE A 296 4.64 7.58 -4.39
N GLY A 297 5.48 6.98 -5.23
CA GLY A 297 6.60 7.67 -5.88
C GLY A 297 6.38 7.95 -7.36
N LEU A 298 5.74 7.03 -8.09
CA LEU A 298 5.44 7.18 -9.51
C LEU A 298 4.38 8.25 -9.72
N ASN A 299 4.73 9.36 -10.36
CA ASN A 299 3.78 10.43 -10.65
C ASN A 299 2.86 10.04 -11.81
N PRO A 300 1.54 9.88 -11.59
CA PRO A 300 0.62 9.57 -12.66
C PRO A 300 0.25 10.77 -13.53
N LYS A 301 0.51 12.03 -13.07
CA LYS A 301 0.19 13.25 -13.84
C LYS A 301 1.08 13.32 -15.08
N GLY A 302 0.44 13.31 -16.26
CA GLY A 302 1.15 13.34 -17.53
C GLY A 302 1.89 12.05 -17.87
N LEU A 303 1.68 10.97 -17.12
CA LEU A 303 2.23 9.65 -17.39
C LEU A 303 1.29 8.89 -18.32
N THR A 304 1.75 8.63 -19.53
CA THR A 304 0.99 7.90 -20.55
C THR A 304 1.84 6.85 -21.24
N ASP A 305 1.21 5.82 -21.72
CA ASP A 305 1.79 4.89 -22.68
C ASP A 305 0.77 4.52 -23.77
N LYS A 306 1.06 3.53 -24.59
CA LYS A 306 0.10 3.11 -25.65
C LYS A 306 -1.18 2.45 -25.11
N TYR A 307 -1.27 2.20 -23.80
CA TYR A 307 -2.39 1.51 -23.16
C TYR A 307 -3.29 2.44 -22.37
N ALA A 308 -2.72 3.43 -21.68
CA ALA A 308 -3.46 4.30 -20.75
C ALA A 308 -2.86 5.70 -20.58
N ASP A 309 -3.72 6.63 -20.18
CA ASP A 309 -3.38 7.80 -19.38
C ASP A 309 -3.59 7.42 -17.91
N TYR A 310 -2.50 7.37 -17.13
CA TYR A 310 -2.53 6.84 -15.77
C TYR A 310 -3.14 7.80 -14.76
N TRP A 311 -3.12 9.11 -15.04
CA TRP A 311 -3.88 10.07 -14.23
C TRP A 311 -5.37 9.87 -14.39
N GLN A 312 -5.84 9.79 -15.63
CA GLN A 312 -7.25 9.60 -15.92
C GLN A 312 -7.75 8.23 -15.43
N LEU A 313 -6.92 7.18 -15.56
CA LEU A 313 -7.19 5.84 -15.06
C LEU A 313 -7.48 5.85 -13.54
N ASN A 314 -6.55 6.41 -12.76
CA ASN A 314 -6.65 6.42 -11.30
C ASN A 314 -7.80 7.33 -10.81
N ARG A 315 -7.97 8.50 -11.44
CA ARG A 315 -9.06 9.41 -11.13
C ARG A 315 -10.42 8.77 -11.40
N ASN A 316 -10.59 8.13 -12.55
CA ASN A 316 -11.83 7.43 -12.88
C ASN A 316 -12.09 6.28 -11.92
N HIS A 317 -11.08 5.47 -11.60
CA HIS A 317 -11.20 4.36 -10.64
C HIS A 317 -11.68 4.86 -9.28
N THR A 318 -11.09 5.95 -8.78
CA THR A 318 -11.48 6.57 -7.51
C THR A 318 -12.92 7.09 -7.55
N LEU A 319 -13.30 7.82 -8.61
CA LEU A 319 -14.65 8.34 -8.77
C LEU A 319 -15.71 7.23 -8.94
N ILE A 320 -15.37 6.12 -9.58
CA ILE A 320 -16.28 4.96 -9.69
C ILE A 320 -16.52 4.36 -8.30
N ASN A 321 -15.48 4.20 -7.49
CA ASN A 321 -15.60 3.70 -6.11
C ASN A 321 -16.45 4.66 -5.24
N TYR A 322 -16.19 5.95 -5.33
CA TYR A 322 -16.98 6.99 -4.69
C TYR A 322 -18.45 6.95 -5.10
N ASN A 323 -18.74 6.98 -6.40
CA ASN A 323 -20.11 6.99 -6.92
C ASN A 323 -20.88 5.74 -6.52
N TYR A 324 -20.21 4.59 -6.45
CA TYR A 324 -20.82 3.34 -5.96
C TYR A 324 -21.28 3.47 -4.49
N CYS A 325 -20.44 4.05 -3.63
CA CYS A 325 -20.82 4.29 -2.24
C CYS A 325 -21.94 5.34 -2.12
N VAL A 326 -21.96 6.36 -2.98
CA VAL A 326 -23.02 7.38 -3.02
C VAL A 326 -24.34 6.80 -3.50
N GLU A 327 -24.33 5.99 -4.57
CA GLU A 327 -25.52 5.31 -5.06
C GLU A 327 -26.03 4.29 -4.05
N ASN A 328 -25.11 3.60 -3.37
CA ASN A 328 -25.40 2.62 -2.34
C ASN A 328 -26.45 1.60 -2.74
N PRO A 329 -26.22 0.81 -3.79
CA PRO A 329 -27.25 -0.08 -4.35
C PRO A 329 -27.72 -1.15 -3.36
N ASN A 330 -26.86 -1.51 -2.40
CA ASN A 330 -27.18 -2.48 -1.34
C ASN A 330 -27.85 -1.84 -0.11
N LYS A 331 -28.02 -0.50 -0.10
CA LYS A 331 -28.60 0.28 1.02
C LYS A 331 -27.89 0.04 2.37
N PHE A 332 -26.58 -0.12 2.34
CA PHE A 332 -25.78 -0.29 3.56
C PHE A 332 -25.79 0.98 4.40
N LYS A 333 -25.96 0.82 5.70
CA LYS A 333 -25.86 1.92 6.65
C LYS A 333 -24.44 2.51 6.61
N GLY A 334 -24.36 3.84 6.58
CA GLY A 334 -23.10 4.59 6.59
C GLY A 334 -22.60 4.97 5.19
N TYR A 335 -22.92 4.22 4.14
CA TYR A 335 -22.47 4.56 2.78
C TYR A 335 -23.12 5.86 2.28
N GLY A 336 -22.31 6.72 1.64
CA GLY A 336 -22.78 7.99 1.08
C GLY A 336 -21.63 8.92 0.69
N LYS A 337 -21.97 10.17 0.37
CA LYS A 337 -21.01 11.19 -0.08
C LYS A 337 -19.84 11.42 0.89
N ASN A 338 -20.12 11.36 2.18
CA ASN A 338 -19.13 11.63 3.21
C ASN A 338 -18.54 10.35 3.82
N CYS A 339 -19.02 9.18 3.41
CA CYS A 339 -18.57 7.89 3.95
C CYS A 339 -18.44 6.88 2.81
N TRP A 340 -17.23 6.77 2.28
CA TRP A 340 -16.89 5.96 1.12
C TRP A 340 -15.45 5.45 1.20
N GLY A 341 -15.15 4.47 0.39
CA GLY A 341 -13.82 3.94 0.23
C GLY A 341 -13.76 2.43 0.43
N LEU A 342 -13.70 1.70 -0.69
CA LEU A 342 -13.59 0.25 -0.72
C LEU A 342 -12.19 -0.14 -1.19
N THR A 343 -11.46 -0.82 -0.32
CA THR A 343 -10.13 -1.37 -0.62
C THR A 343 -9.87 -2.62 0.22
N ALA A 344 -8.72 -3.26 0.01
CA ALA A 344 -8.30 -4.36 0.86
C ALA A 344 -8.07 -3.86 2.28
N SER A 345 -8.57 -4.58 3.28
CA SER A 345 -8.49 -4.23 4.70
C SER A 345 -8.95 -5.36 5.60
N TYR A 346 -8.88 -5.16 6.91
CA TYR A 346 -9.64 -5.98 7.83
C TYR A 346 -11.11 -6.00 7.46
N SER A 347 -11.77 -7.10 7.74
CA SER A 347 -13.18 -7.31 7.46
C SER A 347 -13.83 -8.06 8.62
N ILE A 348 -15.15 -8.14 8.62
CA ILE A 348 -15.94 -8.78 9.68
C ILE A 348 -15.48 -10.22 9.94
N ASN A 349 -15.08 -10.93 8.91
CA ASN A 349 -14.58 -12.30 8.98
C ASN A 349 -13.12 -12.40 8.46
N GLY A 350 -12.20 -11.65 9.05
CA GLY A 350 -10.79 -11.70 8.70
C GLY A 350 -10.34 -10.52 7.82
N TYR A 351 -9.78 -10.78 6.63
CA TYR A 351 -9.30 -9.80 5.66
C TYR A 351 -10.03 -9.97 4.33
N SER A 352 -10.28 -8.86 3.62
CA SER A 352 -10.94 -8.91 2.32
C SER A 352 -10.54 -7.73 1.43
N ALA A 353 -10.37 -7.99 0.14
CA ALA A 353 -10.12 -6.95 -0.86
C ALA A 353 -11.46 -6.37 -1.35
N HIS A 354 -12.05 -5.48 -0.54
CA HIS A 354 -13.34 -4.87 -0.84
C HIS A 354 -13.27 -4.03 -2.11
N HIS A 355 -14.26 -4.20 -2.97
CA HIS A 355 -14.47 -3.38 -4.17
C HIS A 355 -15.94 -3.43 -4.62
N PRO A 356 -16.40 -2.48 -5.46
CA PRO A 356 -17.79 -2.39 -5.86
C PRO A 356 -18.38 -3.70 -6.41
N VAL A 357 -19.61 -3.98 -6.07
CA VAL A 357 -20.47 -5.07 -6.54
C VAL A 357 -20.01 -6.48 -6.11
N VAL A 358 -18.85 -6.93 -6.57
CA VAL A 358 -18.45 -8.34 -6.46
C VAL A 358 -17.96 -8.69 -5.05
N ASN A 359 -17.28 -7.77 -4.38
CA ASN A 359 -16.74 -8.00 -3.04
C ASN A 359 -17.00 -6.82 -2.09
N ASP A 360 -18.27 -6.46 -1.98
CA ASP A 360 -18.73 -5.44 -1.03
C ASP A 360 -19.39 -6.11 0.17
N LYS A 361 -18.80 -5.91 1.35
CA LYS A 361 -19.23 -6.49 2.63
C LYS A 361 -19.70 -5.42 3.62
N ALA A 362 -20.10 -4.26 3.14
CA ALA A 362 -20.48 -3.12 3.97
C ALA A 362 -19.34 -2.65 4.91
N VAL A 363 -18.10 -2.71 4.43
CA VAL A 363 -16.91 -2.27 5.18
C VAL A 363 -16.29 -1.08 4.46
N ILE A 364 -16.09 0.01 5.19
CA ILE A 364 -15.37 1.21 4.75
C ILE A 364 -13.96 1.18 5.33
N THR A 365 -13.00 1.54 4.49
CA THR A 365 -11.59 1.61 4.85
C THR A 365 -11.13 3.06 4.68
N PRO A 366 -10.80 3.79 5.76
CA PRO A 366 -10.45 5.21 5.67
C PRO A 366 -9.34 5.53 4.67
N THR A 367 -8.30 4.68 4.57
CA THR A 367 -7.20 4.88 3.61
C THR A 367 -7.68 4.99 2.17
N ALA A 368 -8.75 4.30 1.79
CA ALA A 368 -9.27 4.34 0.41
C ALA A 368 -9.67 5.75 -0.01
N ALA A 369 -10.36 6.48 0.86
CA ALA A 369 -10.71 7.88 0.64
C ALA A 369 -9.50 8.82 0.84
N LEU A 370 -8.71 8.61 1.91
CA LEU A 370 -7.65 9.54 2.30
C LEU A 370 -6.40 9.43 1.41
N SER A 371 -6.05 8.24 0.94
CA SER A 371 -4.97 8.09 -0.03
C SER A 371 -5.37 8.52 -1.45
N SER A 372 -6.64 8.84 -1.65
CA SER A 372 -7.18 9.36 -2.91
C SER A 372 -7.15 10.89 -3.03
N PHE A 373 -6.66 11.62 -2.03
CA PHE A 373 -6.55 13.09 -2.08
C PHE A 373 -5.99 13.65 -3.38
N PRO A 374 -4.97 13.07 -4.02
CA PRO A 374 -4.50 13.58 -5.31
C PRO A 374 -5.55 13.55 -6.42
N TYR A 375 -6.47 12.58 -6.39
CA TYR A 375 -7.43 12.30 -7.45
C TYR A 375 -8.79 12.95 -7.22
N THR A 376 -9.22 13.05 -5.97
CA THR A 376 -10.55 13.49 -5.55
C THR A 376 -10.45 14.33 -4.26
N PRO A 377 -9.79 15.51 -4.30
CA PRO A 377 -9.48 16.26 -3.08
C PRO A 377 -10.73 16.73 -2.32
N GLU A 378 -11.81 17.09 -3.03
CA GLU A 378 -13.05 17.56 -2.40
C GLU A 378 -13.76 16.40 -1.70
N GLU A 379 -13.97 15.29 -2.40
CA GLU A 379 -14.63 14.11 -1.87
C GLU A 379 -13.81 13.46 -0.72
N SER A 380 -12.48 13.50 -0.85
CA SER A 380 -11.57 12.99 0.19
C SER A 380 -11.61 13.88 1.44
N MET A 381 -11.69 15.21 1.30
CA MET A 381 -11.80 16.14 2.42
C MET A 381 -13.16 16.00 3.13
N GLU A 382 -14.24 15.82 2.40
CA GLU A 382 -15.57 15.59 3.00
C GLU A 382 -15.58 14.28 3.80
N ALA A 383 -14.99 13.22 3.25
CA ALA A 383 -14.85 11.94 3.96
C ALA A 383 -13.96 12.08 5.21
N LEU A 384 -12.81 12.75 5.09
CA LEU A 384 -11.92 13.01 6.22
C LEU A 384 -12.63 13.74 7.36
N LYS A 385 -13.36 14.81 7.05
CA LYS A 385 -14.13 15.57 8.05
C LYS A 385 -15.18 14.70 8.71
N HIS A 386 -15.90 13.90 7.94
CA HIS A 386 -16.90 12.98 8.49
C HIS A 386 -16.28 11.91 9.39
N PHE A 387 -15.22 11.25 8.93
CA PHE A 387 -14.52 10.23 9.71
C PHE A 387 -13.98 10.80 11.02
N TYR A 388 -13.41 12.01 10.98
CA TYR A 388 -12.80 12.61 12.14
C TYR A 388 -13.83 13.19 13.12
N PHE A 389 -14.73 14.06 12.66
CA PHE A 389 -15.63 14.78 13.54
C PHE A 389 -16.87 13.98 13.95
N ASN A 390 -17.40 13.12 13.06
CA ASN A 390 -18.64 12.39 13.33
C ASN A 390 -18.39 10.95 13.83
N LEU A 391 -17.36 10.27 13.34
CA LEU A 391 -17.07 8.88 13.69
C LEU A 391 -15.82 8.70 14.54
N GLY A 392 -15.05 9.77 14.78
CA GLY A 392 -13.76 9.69 15.45
C GLY A 392 -13.77 9.02 16.82
N ASP A 393 -14.85 9.11 17.58
CA ASP A 393 -14.97 8.41 18.86
C ASP A 393 -14.94 6.88 18.74
N LYS A 394 -15.19 6.36 17.51
CA LYS A 394 -15.22 4.92 17.22
C LYS A 394 -14.03 4.45 16.39
N ILE A 395 -13.49 5.31 15.52
CA ILE A 395 -12.52 4.88 14.50
C ILE A 395 -11.17 5.61 14.57
N TRP A 396 -10.97 6.49 15.54
CA TRP A 396 -9.72 7.23 15.71
C TRP A 396 -8.95 6.76 16.94
N GLY A 397 -7.65 6.56 16.79
CA GLY A 397 -6.77 6.14 17.88
C GLY A 397 -5.39 6.81 17.84
N LYS A 398 -4.43 6.21 18.53
CA LYS A 398 -3.07 6.75 18.71
C LYS A 398 -2.38 7.11 17.39
N TYR A 399 -2.57 6.32 16.34
CA TYR A 399 -1.91 6.49 15.06
C TYR A 399 -2.87 6.96 13.95
N GLY A 400 -3.97 7.61 14.31
CA GLY A 400 -4.98 8.06 13.37
C GLY A 400 -6.13 7.06 13.23
N PHE A 401 -6.73 6.99 12.05
CA PHE A 401 -7.86 6.11 11.81
C PHE A 401 -7.45 4.64 11.89
N TYR A 402 -8.30 3.83 12.55
CA TYR A 402 -8.20 2.39 12.48
C TYR A 402 -8.43 1.90 11.05
N ASP A 403 -7.97 0.70 10.75
CA ASP A 403 -7.89 0.15 9.40
C ASP A 403 -9.24 0.14 8.66
N ALA A 404 -10.29 -0.33 9.32
CA ALA A 404 -11.61 -0.47 8.69
C ALA A 404 -12.74 -0.41 9.72
N PHE A 405 -13.96 -0.15 9.24
CA PHE A 405 -15.15 -0.18 10.07
C PHE A 405 -16.42 -0.52 9.26
N SER A 406 -17.48 -0.89 9.96
CA SER A 406 -18.78 -1.10 9.36
C SER A 406 -19.91 -0.59 10.26
N GLU A 407 -20.60 0.47 9.84
CA GLU A 407 -21.81 0.91 10.53
C GLU A 407 -22.98 -0.07 10.34
N GLN A 408 -23.03 -0.76 9.20
CA GLN A 408 -24.05 -1.78 8.91
C GLN A 408 -24.02 -2.90 9.93
N HIS A 409 -22.80 -3.32 10.32
CA HIS A 409 -22.61 -4.43 11.24
C HIS A 409 -22.28 -3.99 12.67
N ASN A 410 -22.28 -2.68 12.95
CA ASN A 410 -21.82 -2.10 14.21
C ASN A 410 -20.42 -2.65 14.62
N TRP A 411 -19.50 -2.72 13.65
CA TRP A 411 -18.18 -3.30 13.80
C TRP A 411 -17.11 -2.21 13.68
N PHE A 412 -16.34 -2.02 14.75
CA PHE A 412 -15.31 -0.96 14.89
C PHE A 412 -14.08 -1.53 15.58
N PRO A 413 -13.19 -2.23 14.88
CA PRO A 413 -11.99 -2.83 15.48
C PRO A 413 -10.94 -1.75 15.78
N ASN A 414 -10.31 -1.83 16.95
CA ASN A 414 -9.23 -0.94 17.35
C ASN A 414 -7.88 -1.48 16.84
N ARG A 415 -7.73 -1.58 15.51
CA ARG A 415 -6.61 -2.24 14.85
C ARG A 415 -6.13 -1.45 13.66
N TYR A 416 -4.82 -1.47 13.46
CA TYR A 416 -4.15 -0.89 12.30
C TYR A 416 -3.50 -1.98 11.47
N LEU A 417 -3.41 -1.73 10.18
CA LEU A 417 -2.65 -2.49 9.20
C LEU A 417 -1.69 -1.55 8.47
N ALA A 418 -0.39 -1.85 8.51
CA ALA A 418 0.64 -0.92 8.03
C ALA A 418 0.51 -0.55 6.57
N ILE A 419 0.22 -1.55 5.71
CA ILE A 419 0.16 -1.35 4.26
C ILE A 419 -0.92 -0.32 3.88
N ASP A 420 -2.00 -0.23 4.66
CA ASP A 420 -3.09 0.73 4.47
C ASP A 420 -2.79 2.06 5.16
N GLN A 421 -2.29 2.00 6.39
CA GLN A 421 -2.02 3.18 7.21
C GLN A 421 -0.97 4.10 6.62
N LEU A 422 0.10 3.53 6.04
CA LEU A 422 1.29 4.26 5.66
C LEU A 422 1.21 4.92 4.28
N THR A 423 0.13 4.71 3.53
CA THR A 423 -0.14 5.43 2.28
C THR A 423 -0.73 6.82 2.50
N ILE A 424 -1.41 7.04 3.65
CA ILE A 424 -2.20 8.25 3.90
C ILE A 424 -1.32 9.51 3.91
N ALA A 425 -0.32 9.58 4.77
CA ALA A 425 0.54 10.76 4.87
C ALA A 425 1.31 11.05 3.55
N PRO A 426 1.91 10.06 2.86
CA PRO A 426 2.54 10.23 1.56
C PRO A 426 1.59 10.74 0.47
N MET A 427 0.40 10.20 0.35
CA MET A 427 -0.54 10.60 -0.70
C MET A 427 -1.13 11.99 -0.43
N ILE A 428 -1.41 12.36 0.81
CA ILE A 428 -1.76 13.74 1.17
C ILE A 428 -0.60 14.69 0.80
N GLU A 429 0.65 14.31 1.04
CA GLU A 429 1.80 15.14 0.67
C GLU A 429 1.93 15.28 -0.85
N ASN A 430 1.69 14.22 -1.60
CA ASN A 430 1.67 14.30 -3.06
C ASN A 430 0.56 15.21 -3.59
N HIS A 431 -0.60 15.22 -2.92
CA HIS A 431 -1.65 16.19 -3.22
C HIS A 431 -1.19 17.64 -2.96
N ARG A 432 -0.56 17.88 -1.80
CA ARG A 432 -0.19 19.22 -1.33
C ARG A 432 1.01 19.81 -2.10
N THR A 433 2.03 19.00 -2.36
CA THR A 433 3.32 19.48 -2.90
C THR A 433 3.90 18.65 -4.04
N GLY A 434 3.48 17.39 -4.20
CA GLY A 434 4.10 16.46 -5.14
C GLY A 434 5.53 16.02 -4.74
N LEU A 435 5.90 16.12 -3.47
CA LEU A 435 7.25 15.86 -2.98
C LEU A 435 7.79 14.50 -3.43
N LEU A 436 7.06 13.43 -3.15
CA LEU A 436 7.55 12.08 -3.41
C LEU A 436 7.58 11.78 -4.91
N TRP A 437 6.63 12.31 -5.66
CA TRP A 437 6.62 12.24 -7.11
C TRP A 437 7.85 12.90 -7.72
N ARG A 438 8.21 14.13 -7.27
CA ARG A 438 9.44 14.79 -7.77
C ARG A 438 10.69 14.00 -7.42
N LEU A 439 10.76 13.45 -6.21
CA LEU A 439 11.93 12.66 -5.78
C LEU A 439 12.07 11.39 -6.62
N PHE A 440 11.05 10.57 -6.70
CA PHE A 440 11.11 9.31 -7.44
C PHE A 440 11.37 9.52 -8.93
N MET A 441 10.61 10.44 -9.55
CA MET A 441 10.76 10.74 -10.98
C MET A 441 12.10 11.41 -11.34
N SER A 442 12.84 11.93 -10.35
CA SER A 442 14.20 12.45 -10.55
C SER A 442 15.29 11.38 -10.59
N CYS A 443 14.96 10.10 -10.35
CA CYS A 443 15.90 9.00 -10.49
C CYS A 443 16.25 8.81 -11.98
N PRO A 444 17.52 8.95 -12.40
CA PRO A 444 17.89 8.77 -13.80
C PRO A 444 17.52 7.39 -14.33
N GLU A 445 17.71 6.35 -13.53
CA GLU A 445 17.38 4.96 -13.89
C GLU A 445 15.88 4.78 -14.13
N VAL A 446 15.04 5.44 -13.31
CA VAL A 446 13.58 5.40 -13.48
C VAL A 446 13.17 6.09 -14.79
N GLN A 447 13.79 7.22 -15.13
CA GLN A 447 13.53 7.90 -16.40
C GLN A 447 13.89 7.03 -17.60
N GLU A 448 15.05 6.36 -17.56
CA GLU A 448 15.46 5.41 -18.62
C GLU A 448 14.55 4.17 -18.66
N GLY A 449 14.14 3.65 -17.51
CA GLY A 449 13.21 2.52 -17.44
C GLY A 449 11.84 2.86 -18.04
N LEU A 450 11.28 4.01 -17.72
CA LEU A 450 10.02 4.51 -18.28
C LEU A 450 10.13 4.66 -19.79
N LYS A 451 11.19 5.30 -20.28
CA LYS A 451 11.47 5.43 -21.71
C LYS A 451 11.57 4.08 -22.41
N LYS A 452 12.30 3.12 -21.81
CA LYS A 452 12.45 1.76 -22.31
C LYS A 452 11.12 1.04 -22.48
N LEU A 453 10.20 1.23 -21.52
CA LEU A 453 8.86 0.63 -21.56
C LEU A 453 7.89 1.41 -22.47
N GLY A 454 8.31 2.52 -23.09
CA GLY A 454 7.50 3.31 -24.00
C GLY A 454 6.53 4.27 -23.29
N PHE A 455 6.82 4.64 -22.05
CA PHE A 455 6.08 5.71 -21.37
C PHE A 455 6.50 7.09 -21.87
N ASN A 456 5.52 7.97 -21.98
CA ASN A 456 5.72 9.38 -22.12
C ASN A 456 5.45 10.04 -20.76
N VAL A 457 6.34 10.93 -20.36
CA VAL A 457 6.22 11.75 -19.16
C VAL A 457 6.17 13.20 -19.62
N SER A 458 5.00 13.83 -19.56
CA SER A 458 4.91 15.26 -19.83
C SER A 458 5.66 16.01 -18.74
N SER A 459 6.51 16.96 -19.12
CA SER A 459 7.10 17.90 -18.16
C SER A 459 5.98 18.65 -17.43
N ILE A 460 5.90 18.47 -16.13
CA ILE A 460 5.01 19.20 -15.22
C ILE A 460 5.64 20.54 -14.88
#